data_19775546279f7bc73eb61bb60cf89b29
#
_entry.id   19775546279f7bc73eb61bb60cf89b29
#
_cell.length_a   1.000
_cell.length_b   1.000
_cell.length_c   1.000
_cell.angle_alpha   90.00
_cell.angle_beta   90.00
_cell.angle_gamma   90.00
#
_symmetry.space_group_name_H-M   'P 1'
#
loop_
_entity.id
_entity.type
_entity.pdbx_description
1 polymer ?
#
loop_
_entity_poly.entity_id
_entity_poly.type
_entity_poly.pdbx_seq_one_letter_code
_entity_poly.pdbx_strand_id
1 'polypeptide(L)'
;TLPGASRNRLQTPVLLDTIRDGKFDAVFGGARRDEERARAKERVYSFRDEFGQWDPKNQRPELWNLYNGFTNTGQHIRVFPLSNWTELDIWQYILEENIELPSIYFAHEREVFERDGMLMAYSEFLKPENGENVFTETVRFRTVGDMTITAGIKSDAVTLEQVIAEIAVARVSERGASRADDRTAEAAIEDRKREGYF
;
A
#
# COMPACT_ATOMS: atom_id res chain seq x y z
N THR A 1 2.79 12.28 -19.86
CA THR A 1 3.78 11.63 -19.00
C THR A 1 4.67 10.76 -19.85
N LEU A 2 5.98 10.87 -19.71
CA LEU A 2 6.94 10.03 -20.42
C LEU A 2 6.70 8.56 -20.01
N PRO A 3 6.67 7.61 -20.95
CA PRO A 3 6.58 6.18 -20.62
C PRO A 3 7.72 5.81 -19.66
N GLY A 4 7.39 5.19 -18.52
CA GLY A 4 8.36 4.78 -17.51
C GLY A 4 8.68 5.83 -16.43
N ALA A 5 8.06 7.00 -16.44
CA ALA A 5 8.21 7.97 -15.36
C ALA A 5 7.47 7.48 -14.09
N SER A 6 8.19 7.36 -12.98
CA SER A 6 7.58 7.02 -11.69
C SER A 6 6.50 8.05 -11.32
N ARG A 7 5.30 7.59 -10.97
CA ARG A 7 4.21 8.44 -10.47
C ARG A 7 4.57 9.16 -9.18
N ASN A 8 5.48 8.59 -8.40
CA ASN A 8 5.98 9.18 -7.17
C ASN A 8 6.55 10.58 -7.41
N ARG A 9 7.21 10.80 -8.57
CA ARG A 9 7.73 12.12 -8.95
C ARG A 9 6.65 13.20 -9.12
N LEU A 10 5.40 12.79 -9.40
CA LEU A 10 4.27 13.72 -9.48
C LEU A 10 3.59 13.92 -8.13
N GLN A 11 3.48 12.86 -7.35
CA GLN A 11 2.73 12.86 -6.08
C GLN A 11 3.54 13.43 -4.92
N THR A 12 4.84 13.10 -4.84
CA THR A 12 5.70 13.51 -3.72
C THR A 12 5.78 15.04 -3.55
N PRO A 13 6.04 15.86 -4.60
CA PRO A 13 6.08 17.30 -4.43
C PRO A 13 4.78 17.87 -3.90
N VAL A 14 3.63 17.42 -4.45
CA VAL A 14 2.31 17.88 -4.03
C VAL A 14 2.05 17.55 -2.57
N LEU A 15 2.43 16.34 -2.13
CA LEU A 15 2.30 15.92 -0.74
C LEU A 15 3.16 16.77 0.20
N LEU A 16 4.43 17.00 -0.15
CA LEU A 16 5.34 17.82 0.66
C LEU A 16 4.90 19.28 0.73
N ASP A 17 4.43 19.84 -0.39
CA ASP A 17 3.87 21.19 -0.44
C ASP A 17 2.63 21.29 0.46
N THR A 18 1.72 20.32 0.40
CA THR A 18 0.53 20.28 1.25
C THR A 18 0.89 20.22 2.74
N ILE A 19 1.89 19.42 3.11
CA ILE A 19 2.36 19.32 4.51
C ILE A 19 2.94 20.66 4.98
N ARG A 20 3.77 21.28 4.16
CA ARG A 20 4.40 22.58 4.47
C ARG A 20 3.36 23.69 4.59
N ASP A 21 2.46 23.81 3.61
CA ASP A 21 1.45 24.86 3.56
C ASP A 21 0.42 24.72 4.69
N GLY A 22 0.06 23.47 5.01
CA GLY A 22 -0.81 23.15 6.15
C GLY A 22 -0.10 23.21 7.50
N LYS A 23 1.23 23.33 7.52
CA LYS A 23 2.07 23.31 8.75
C LYS A 23 1.79 22.10 9.62
N PHE A 24 1.64 20.92 8.99
CA PHE A 24 1.36 19.68 9.69
C PHE A 24 2.65 19.10 10.31
N ASP A 25 2.63 18.88 11.62
CA ASP A 25 3.72 18.20 12.34
C ASP A 25 3.66 16.68 12.17
N ALA A 26 2.47 16.14 11.90
CA ALA A 26 2.25 14.71 11.71
C ALA A 26 1.29 14.41 10.55
N VAL A 27 1.59 13.34 9.81
CA VAL A 27 0.76 12.84 8.71
C VAL A 27 0.52 11.36 8.91
N PHE A 28 -0.74 10.95 8.99
CA PHE A 28 -1.12 9.57 9.21
C PHE A 28 -1.18 8.78 7.91
N GLY A 29 -0.77 7.52 7.97
CA GLY A 29 -0.86 6.58 6.86
C GLY A 29 -1.18 5.16 7.33
N GLY A 30 -1.76 4.35 6.44
CA GLY A 30 -2.18 2.98 6.73
C GLY A 30 -1.09 1.92 6.50
N ALA A 31 0.16 2.32 6.30
CA ALA A 31 1.23 1.36 6.00
C ALA A 31 1.50 0.39 7.16
N ARG A 32 1.74 -0.89 6.81
CA ARG A 32 2.08 -1.97 7.74
C ARG A 32 3.41 -2.61 7.36
N ARG A 33 4.15 -3.10 8.34
CA ARG A 33 5.41 -3.85 8.10
C ARG A 33 5.17 -5.19 7.41
N ASP A 34 3.99 -5.76 7.59
CA ASP A 34 3.56 -7.03 7.01
C ASP A 34 3.30 -6.97 5.50
N GLU A 35 2.98 -5.78 4.97
CA GLU A 35 2.63 -5.62 3.55
C GLU A 35 3.76 -6.04 2.62
N GLU A 36 5.01 -5.73 3.03
CA GLU A 36 6.17 -5.90 2.19
C GLU A 36 7.45 -6.00 3.00
N ARG A 37 8.38 -6.86 2.53
CA ARG A 37 9.67 -7.08 3.19
C ARG A 37 10.49 -5.80 3.38
N ALA A 38 10.47 -4.88 2.42
CA ALA A 38 11.19 -3.62 2.51
C ALA A 38 10.63 -2.68 3.58
N ARG A 39 9.39 -2.89 4.04
CA ARG A 39 8.78 -2.16 5.16
C ARG A 39 9.12 -2.73 6.54
N ALA A 40 9.84 -3.84 6.64
CA ALA A 40 10.18 -4.47 7.91
C ALA A 40 10.93 -3.57 8.90
N LYS A 41 11.63 -2.54 8.40
CA LYS A 41 12.34 -1.54 9.19
C LYS A 41 11.48 -0.35 9.60
N GLU A 42 10.25 -0.22 9.08
CA GLU A 42 9.35 0.87 9.45
C GLU A 42 8.99 0.82 10.93
N ARG A 43 8.61 1.98 11.46
CA ARG A 43 8.15 2.15 12.82
C ARG A 43 6.78 2.84 12.81
N VAL A 44 6.09 2.84 13.93
CA VAL A 44 4.85 3.60 14.06
C VAL A 44 5.13 5.09 13.78
N TYR A 45 6.21 5.64 14.35
CA TYR A 45 6.67 6.99 14.08
C TYR A 45 7.89 6.97 13.14
N SER A 46 7.69 7.41 11.91
CA SER A 46 8.74 7.52 10.89
C SER A 46 9.12 8.99 10.73
N PHE A 47 10.31 9.34 11.23
CA PHE A 47 10.79 10.73 11.23
C PHE A 47 11.24 11.16 9.83
N ARG A 48 10.91 12.40 9.47
CA ARG A 48 11.27 13.05 8.22
C ARG A 48 12.08 14.29 8.53
N ASP A 49 13.15 14.48 7.77
CA ASP A 49 13.94 15.70 7.81
C ASP A 49 13.19 16.88 7.17
N GLU A 50 13.83 18.04 7.11
CA GLU A 50 13.32 19.27 6.52
C GLU A 50 13.03 19.14 5.00
N PHE A 51 13.62 18.13 4.33
CA PHE A 51 13.37 17.83 2.93
C PHE A 51 12.27 16.76 2.73
N GLY A 52 11.69 16.27 3.82
CA GLY A 52 10.67 15.21 3.81
C GLY A 52 11.25 13.81 3.63
N GLN A 53 12.57 13.65 3.64
CA GLN A 53 13.23 12.36 3.49
C GLN A 53 13.21 11.58 4.81
N TRP A 54 13.17 10.25 4.73
CA TRP A 54 13.28 9.40 5.90
C TRP A 54 14.65 9.59 6.58
N ASP A 55 14.60 9.86 7.89
CA ASP A 55 15.79 10.05 8.71
C ASP A 55 16.04 8.82 9.61
N PRO A 56 16.75 7.80 9.12
CA PRO A 56 17.00 6.59 9.89
C PRO A 56 17.91 6.81 11.09
N LYS A 57 18.71 7.89 11.10
CA LYS A 57 19.63 8.19 12.19
C LYS A 57 18.91 8.71 13.43
N ASN A 58 17.81 9.44 13.21
CA ASN A 58 16.99 10.00 14.29
C ASN A 58 15.77 9.13 14.59
N GLN A 59 15.64 7.98 13.92
CA GLN A 59 14.58 7.02 14.24
C GLN A 59 14.72 6.51 15.67
N ARG A 60 13.68 6.69 16.46
CA ARG A 60 13.67 6.36 17.90
C ARG A 60 13.18 4.94 18.15
N PRO A 61 13.71 4.26 19.18
CA PRO A 61 13.14 2.99 19.63
C PRO A 61 11.70 3.16 20.14
N GLU A 62 10.84 2.21 19.83
CA GLU A 62 9.42 2.18 20.23
C GLU A 62 9.17 1.01 21.22
N LEU A 63 10.05 0.90 22.22
CA LEU A 63 9.95 -0.12 23.25
C LEU A 63 8.71 0.12 24.13
N TRP A 64 8.00 -0.97 24.48
CA TRP A 64 6.82 -0.96 25.34
C TRP A 64 5.72 -0.01 24.86
N ASN A 65 5.59 0.22 23.54
CA ASN A 65 4.63 1.16 22.95
C ASN A 65 4.80 2.61 23.47
N LEU A 66 5.99 2.99 23.83
CA LEU A 66 6.32 4.37 24.16
C LEU A 66 6.74 5.11 22.90
N TYR A 67 5.99 6.14 22.57
CA TYR A 67 6.21 6.96 21.37
C TYR A 67 6.68 8.36 21.75
N ASN A 68 7.71 8.86 21.09
CA ASN A 68 8.17 10.22 21.24
C ASN A 68 8.00 10.96 19.91
N GLY A 69 7.03 11.85 19.85
CA GLY A 69 6.64 12.64 18.68
C GLY A 69 7.34 14.00 18.57
N PHE A 70 8.39 14.26 19.37
CA PHE A 70 9.08 15.56 19.27
C PHE A 70 9.72 15.75 17.90
N THR A 71 9.43 16.89 17.25
CA THR A 71 10.01 17.34 15.97
C THR A 71 10.66 18.71 16.15
N ASN A 72 11.69 18.99 15.36
CA ASN A 72 12.24 20.33 15.21
C ASN A 72 11.50 21.09 14.10
N THR A 73 11.69 22.42 14.09
CA THR A 73 11.12 23.27 13.03
C THR A 73 11.52 22.75 11.64
N GLY A 74 10.53 22.56 10.76
CA GLY A 74 10.72 22.06 9.40
C GLY A 74 10.71 20.53 9.27
N GLN A 75 10.81 19.80 10.38
CA GLN A 75 10.65 18.33 10.41
C GLN A 75 9.18 17.95 10.59
N HIS A 76 8.83 16.74 10.17
CA HIS A 76 7.52 16.16 10.45
C HIS A 76 7.61 14.64 10.64
N ILE A 77 6.54 14.05 11.14
CA ILE A 77 6.46 12.61 11.38
C ILE A 77 5.40 12.01 10.47
N ARG A 78 5.73 10.88 9.83
CA ARG A 78 4.73 9.98 9.28
C ARG A 78 4.34 8.99 10.37
N VAL A 79 3.06 8.97 10.70
CA VAL A 79 2.51 8.09 11.75
C VAL A 79 1.78 6.93 11.09
N PHE A 80 2.22 5.72 11.38
CA PHE A 80 1.64 4.48 10.87
C PHE A 80 1.05 3.65 12.04
N PRO A 81 -0.17 3.97 12.50
CA PRO A 81 -0.77 3.30 13.67
C PRO A 81 -0.87 1.79 13.52
N LEU A 82 -1.05 1.33 12.27
CA LEU A 82 -1.19 -0.08 11.92
C LEU A 82 0.14 -0.78 11.63
N SER A 83 1.29 -0.12 11.84
CA SER A 83 2.61 -0.61 11.46
C SER A 83 2.91 -2.03 11.96
N ASN A 84 2.46 -2.38 13.16
CA ASN A 84 2.69 -3.67 13.80
C ASN A 84 1.61 -4.73 13.54
N TRP A 85 0.56 -4.38 12.80
CA TRP A 85 -0.55 -5.26 12.49
C TRP A 85 -0.27 -6.10 11.26
N THR A 86 -0.70 -7.35 11.27
CA THR A 86 -0.74 -8.19 10.08
C THR A 86 -1.98 -7.89 9.23
N GLU A 87 -2.00 -8.39 7.99
CA GLU A 87 -3.20 -8.32 7.17
C GLU A 87 -4.37 -9.04 7.87
N LEU A 88 -4.09 -10.19 8.48
CA LEU A 88 -5.10 -10.96 9.20
C LEU A 88 -5.69 -10.18 10.39
N ASP A 89 -4.86 -9.47 11.16
CA ASP A 89 -5.32 -8.63 12.27
C ASP A 89 -6.31 -7.55 11.78
N ILE A 90 -6.01 -6.92 10.64
CA ILE A 90 -6.90 -5.92 10.03
C ILE A 90 -8.26 -6.52 9.69
N TRP A 91 -8.28 -7.68 9.03
CA TRP A 91 -9.52 -8.31 8.62
C TRP A 91 -10.34 -8.82 9.81
N GLN A 92 -9.69 -9.33 10.87
CA GLN A 92 -10.35 -9.69 12.11
C GLN A 92 -10.95 -8.47 12.81
N TYR A 93 -10.22 -7.37 12.89
CA TYR A 93 -10.72 -6.11 13.45
C TYR A 93 -11.94 -5.58 12.67
N ILE A 94 -11.89 -5.61 11.34
CA ILE A 94 -13.02 -5.22 10.48
C ILE A 94 -14.27 -6.06 10.81
N LEU A 95 -14.10 -7.37 11.01
CA LEU A 95 -15.21 -8.26 11.37
C LEU A 95 -15.74 -7.95 12.78
N GLU A 96 -14.88 -7.81 13.77
CA GLU A 96 -15.25 -7.53 15.15
C GLU A 96 -15.98 -6.20 15.31
N GLU A 97 -15.50 -5.16 14.64
CA GLU A 97 -16.08 -3.81 14.70
C GLU A 97 -17.22 -3.58 13.68
N ASN A 98 -17.57 -4.59 12.89
CA ASN A 98 -18.59 -4.50 11.85
C ASN A 98 -18.36 -3.33 10.89
N ILE A 99 -17.13 -3.14 10.45
CA ILE A 99 -16.75 -2.05 9.53
C ILE A 99 -17.26 -2.40 8.12
N GLU A 100 -18.05 -1.50 7.55
CA GLU A 100 -18.54 -1.64 6.19
C GLU A 100 -17.41 -1.45 5.17
N LEU A 101 -17.32 -2.37 4.20
CA LEU A 101 -16.30 -2.35 3.16
C LEU A 101 -16.92 -2.17 1.77
N PRO A 102 -16.20 -1.52 0.84
CA PRO A 102 -16.55 -1.53 -0.57
C PRO A 102 -16.61 -2.94 -1.16
N SER A 103 -17.55 -3.17 -2.07
CA SER A 103 -17.78 -4.49 -2.71
C SER A 103 -16.56 -5.03 -3.46
N ILE A 104 -15.63 -4.19 -3.86
CA ILE A 104 -14.40 -4.59 -4.57
C ILE A 104 -13.50 -5.55 -3.78
N TYR A 105 -13.63 -5.56 -2.44
CA TYR A 105 -12.90 -6.50 -1.58
C TYR A 105 -13.46 -7.91 -1.59
N PHE A 106 -14.66 -8.10 -2.12
CA PHE A 106 -15.34 -9.39 -2.21
C PHE A 106 -15.33 -9.91 -3.65
N ALA A 107 -15.47 -11.22 -3.80
CA ALA A 107 -15.48 -11.88 -5.11
C ALA A 107 -16.61 -11.36 -6.00
N HIS A 108 -16.28 -11.02 -7.21
CA HIS A 108 -17.22 -10.58 -8.25
C HIS A 108 -16.67 -10.92 -9.63
N GLU A 109 -17.56 -11.11 -10.59
CA GLU A 109 -17.17 -11.26 -12.00
C GLU A 109 -16.65 -9.93 -12.56
N ARG A 110 -15.51 -10.00 -13.23
CA ARG A 110 -14.88 -8.83 -13.86
C ARG A 110 -14.15 -9.20 -15.14
N GLU A 111 -14.16 -8.30 -16.13
CA GLU A 111 -13.30 -8.39 -17.27
C GLU A 111 -11.86 -8.06 -16.85
N VAL A 112 -10.97 -9.00 -17.11
CA VAL A 112 -9.54 -8.92 -16.77
C VAL A 112 -8.70 -9.38 -17.95
N PHE A 113 -7.42 -9.09 -17.91
CA PHE A 113 -6.40 -9.68 -18.78
C PHE A 113 -5.17 -10.00 -17.93
N GLU A 114 -4.37 -10.95 -18.38
CA GLU A 114 -3.16 -11.34 -17.69
C GLU A 114 -1.96 -10.54 -18.21
N ARG A 115 -1.24 -9.88 -17.29
CA ARG A 115 0.04 -9.21 -17.56
C ARG A 115 1.04 -9.61 -16.48
N ASP A 116 2.18 -10.15 -16.89
CA ASP A 116 3.25 -10.61 -15.98
C ASP A 116 2.77 -11.56 -14.87
N GLY A 117 1.79 -12.43 -15.19
CA GLY A 117 1.18 -13.37 -14.25
C GLY A 117 0.24 -12.72 -13.24
N MET A 118 -0.28 -11.53 -13.53
CA MET A 118 -1.25 -10.83 -12.69
C MET A 118 -2.53 -10.51 -13.45
N LEU A 119 -3.67 -10.59 -12.76
CA LEU A 119 -4.99 -10.29 -13.30
C LEU A 119 -5.26 -8.79 -13.21
N MET A 120 -5.03 -8.09 -14.30
CA MET A 120 -5.29 -6.66 -14.41
C MET A 120 -6.72 -6.40 -14.84
N ALA A 121 -7.41 -5.48 -14.15
CA ALA A 121 -8.77 -5.13 -14.52
C ALA A 121 -8.81 -4.34 -15.84
N TYR A 122 -9.58 -4.84 -16.81
CA TYR A 122 -9.84 -4.10 -18.03
C TYR A 122 -10.67 -2.85 -17.76
N SER A 123 -10.26 -1.73 -18.35
CA SER A 123 -10.97 -0.44 -18.22
C SER A 123 -10.57 0.52 -19.33
N GLU A 124 -11.24 1.69 -19.39
CA GLU A 124 -10.83 2.77 -20.30
C GLU A 124 -9.41 3.29 -20.03
N PHE A 125 -8.92 3.19 -18.79
CA PHE A 125 -7.60 3.67 -18.36
C PHE A 125 -6.50 2.61 -18.46
N LEU A 126 -6.86 1.32 -18.53
CA LEU A 126 -5.92 0.22 -18.65
C LEU A 126 -6.42 -0.79 -19.68
N LYS A 127 -5.74 -0.85 -20.80
CA LYS A 127 -6.07 -1.72 -21.91
C LYS A 127 -5.02 -2.81 -22.09
N PRO A 128 -5.40 -3.98 -22.64
CA PRO A 128 -4.45 -5.02 -22.98
C PRO A 128 -3.47 -4.54 -24.06
N GLU A 129 -2.28 -5.08 -24.02
CA GLU A 129 -1.25 -4.90 -25.03
C GLU A 129 -1.29 -6.05 -26.05
N ASN A 130 -0.42 -6.00 -27.09
CA ASN A 130 -0.41 -7.03 -28.13
C ASN A 130 -0.12 -8.42 -27.52
N GLY A 131 -1.04 -9.35 -27.77
CA GLY A 131 -0.96 -10.73 -27.28
C GLY A 131 -1.70 -10.99 -25.96
N GLU A 132 -2.20 -9.96 -25.28
CA GLU A 132 -3.04 -10.11 -24.11
C GLU A 132 -4.52 -10.21 -24.53
N ASN A 133 -5.27 -11.16 -23.96
CA ASN A 133 -6.69 -11.32 -24.23
C ASN A 133 -7.51 -10.93 -23.01
N VAL A 134 -8.63 -10.24 -23.24
CA VAL A 134 -9.61 -9.94 -22.19
C VAL A 134 -10.53 -11.15 -22.01
N PHE A 135 -10.76 -11.53 -20.78
CA PHE A 135 -11.69 -12.60 -20.40
C PHE A 135 -12.39 -12.24 -19.09
N THR A 136 -13.52 -12.88 -18.82
CA THR A 136 -14.23 -12.72 -17.54
C THR A 136 -13.69 -13.72 -16.52
N GLU A 137 -13.41 -13.26 -15.32
CA GLU A 137 -12.94 -14.07 -14.21
C GLU A 137 -13.58 -13.60 -12.91
N THR A 138 -13.78 -14.52 -11.96
CA THR A 138 -14.21 -14.19 -10.61
C THR A 138 -13.00 -13.79 -9.78
N VAL A 139 -12.95 -12.52 -9.39
CA VAL A 139 -11.81 -11.91 -8.69
C VAL A 139 -12.25 -11.07 -7.52
N ARG A 140 -11.37 -10.89 -6.56
CA ARG A 140 -11.44 -9.82 -5.57
C ARG A 140 -10.13 -9.05 -5.51
N PHE A 141 -10.14 -7.88 -4.87
CA PHE A 141 -8.94 -7.10 -4.65
C PHE A 141 -8.56 -7.13 -3.17
N ARG A 142 -7.30 -7.48 -2.86
CA ARG A 142 -6.78 -7.47 -1.49
C ARG A 142 -6.54 -6.05 -0.98
N THR A 143 -6.27 -5.13 -1.89
CA THR A 143 -6.07 -3.71 -1.59
C THR A 143 -6.73 -2.86 -2.67
N VAL A 144 -7.24 -1.69 -2.29
CA VAL A 144 -7.71 -0.67 -3.22
C VAL A 144 -6.55 0.28 -3.48
N GLY A 145 -6.03 0.25 -4.70
CA GLY A 145 -4.90 1.06 -5.13
C GLY A 145 -5.17 1.73 -6.46
N ASP A 146 -4.11 2.07 -7.16
CA ASP A 146 -4.21 2.60 -8.52
C ASP A 146 -4.61 1.49 -9.50
N MET A 147 -5.67 1.71 -10.27
CA MET A 147 -6.24 0.77 -11.22
C MET A 147 -5.21 0.21 -12.23
N THR A 148 -4.21 0.99 -12.58
CA THR A 148 -3.25 0.61 -13.61
C THR A 148 -2.09 -0.25 -13.10
N ILE A 149 -1.96 -0.42 -11.79
CA ILE A 149 -0.89 -1.20 -11.16
C ILE A 149 -1.39 -2.17 -10.09
N THR A 150 -2.69 -2.16 -9.78
CA THR A 150 -3.29 -3.05 -8.78
C THR A 150 -4.02 -4.18 -9.47
N ALA A 151 -3.58 -5.41 -9.21
CA ALA A 151 -4.17 -6.63 -9.75
C ALA A 151 -5.21 -7.23 -8.81
N GLY A 152 -6.19 -7.89 -9.38
CA GLY A 152 -7.09 -8.79 -8.68
C GLY A 152 -6.45 -10.15 -8.41
N ILE A 153 -7.01 -10.89 -7.48
CA ILE A 153 -6.70 -12.30 -7.25
C ILE A 153 -7.95 -13.14 -7.52
N LYS A 154 -7.78 -14.36 -8.03
CA LYS A 154 -8.89 -15.31 -8.16
C LYS A 154 -9.41 -15.66 -6.77
N SER A 155 -10.69 -15.55 -6.58
CA SER A 155 -11.32 -15.80 -5.29
C SER A 155 -12.82 -15.97 -5.44
N ASP A 156 -13.40 -16.86 -4.64
CA ASP A 156 -14.85 -17.07 -4.49
C ASP A 156 -15.37 -16.48 -3.16
N ALA A 157 -14.53 -15.75 -2.41
CA ALA A 157 -14.87 -15.22 -1.11
C ALA A 157 -15.84 -14.02 -1.22
N VAL A 158 -17.10 -14.23 -0.84
CA VAL A 158 -18.16 -13.20 -0.89
C VAL A 158 -18.55 -12.68 0.49
N THR A 159 -17.97 -13.23 1.57
CA THR A 159 -18.17 -12.76 2.95
C THR A 159 -16.85 -12.48 3.64
N LEU A 160 -16.89 -11.72 4.74
CA LEU A 160 -15.70 -11.40 5.54
C LEU A 160 -15.01 -12.65 6.09
N GLU A 161 -15.79 -13.63 6.56
CA GLU A 161 -15.25 -14.87 7.11
C GLU A 161 -14.51 -15.68 6.04
N GLN A 162 -15.03 -15.70 4.81
CA GLN A 162 -14.36 -16.37 3.69
C GLN A 162 -13.07 -15.65 3.31
N VAL A 163 -13.07 -14.33 3.28
CA VAL A 163 -11.84 -13.53 3.04
C VAL A 163 -10.79 -13.79 4.12
N ILE A 164 -11.21 -13.82 5.40
CA ILE A 164 -10.32 -14.12 6.53
C ILE A 164 -9.72 -15.54 6.39
N ALA A 165 -10.53 -16.52 6.01
CA ALA A 165 -10.06 -17.89 5.81
C ALA A 165 -9.02 -17.98 4.68
N GLU A 166 -9.21 -17.26 3.56
CA GLU A 166 -8.24 -17.18 2.47
C GLU A 166 -6.92 -16.54 2.93
N ILE A 167 -7.00 -15.42 3.67
CA ILE A 167 -5.82 -14.69 4.15
C ILE A 167 -5.04 -15.53 5.15
N ALA A 168 -5.71 -16.24 6.04
CA ALA A 168 -5.07 -17.09 7.04
C ALA A 168 -4.18 -18.20 6.43
N VAL A 169 -4.46 -18.64 5.20
CA VAL A 169 -3.67 -19.65 4.47
C VAL A 169 -2.78 -19.04 3.39
N ALA A 170 -2.84 -17.74 3.17
CA ALA A 170 -2.06 -17.08 2.12
C ALA A 170 -0.55 -17.14 2.42
N ARG A 171 0.24 -17.53 1.41
CA ARG A 171 1.71 -17.60 1.50
C ARG A 171 2.42 -16.38 0.94
N VAL A 172 1.68 -15.52 0.23
CA VAL A 172 2.21 -14.33 -0.45
C VAL A 172 1.64 -13.11 0.24
N SER A 173 2.51 -12.14 0.53
CA SER A 173 2.09 -10.87 1.14
C SER A 173 1.09 -10.14 0.25
N GLU A 174 0.33 -9.22 0.84
CA GLU A 174 -0.68 -8.41 0.15
C GLU A 174 -0.10 -7.73 -1.10
N ARG A 175 0.98 -6.99 -0.97
CA ARG A 175 1.61 -6.27 -2.07
C ARG A 175 2.27 -7.21 -3.09
N GLY A 176 2.91 -8.27 -2.63
CA GLY A 176 3.50 -9.26 -3.52
C GLY A 176 2.50 -9.96 -4.44
N ALA A 177 1.23 -10.05 -4.01
CA ALA A 177 0.15 -10.62 -4.81
C ALA A 177 -0.55 -9.60 -5.72
N SER A 178 -0.56 -8.30 -5.35
CA SER A 178 -1.48 -7.31 -5.92
C SER A 178 -0.82 -6.12 -6.62
N ARG A 179 0.51 -5.94 -6.50
CA ARG A 179 1.18 -4.74 -7.03
C ARG A 179 2.20 -5.09 -8.13
N ALA A 180 1.91 -4.62 -9.34
CA ALA A 180 2.76 -4.84 -10.52
C ALA A 180 4.10 -4.11 -10.42
N ASP A 181 4.09 -2.90 -9.85
CA ASP A 181 5.27 -2.03 -9.75
C ASP A 181 6.29 -2.51 -8.71
N ASP A 182 5.91 -3.36 -7.77
CA ASP A 182 6.80 -3.85 -6.71
C ASP A 182 7.59 -5.11 -7.13
N ARG A 183 7.16 -5.82 -8.18
CA ARG A 183 7.83 -7.05 -8.65
C ARG A 183 9.16 -6.81 -9.38
N THR A 184 9.38 -5.61 -9.89
CA THR A 184 10.53 -5.27 -10.75
C THR A 184 11.63 -4.50 -10.02
N ALA A 185 11.42 -4.07 -8.77
CA ALA A 185 12.39 -3.24 -8.09
C ALA A 185 12.45 -3.50 -6.57
N GLU A 186 13.35 -4.38 -6.15
CA GLU A 186 13.71 -4.56 -4.74
C GLU A 186 14.18 -3.22 -4.09
N ALA A 187 14.66 -2.30 -4.93
CA ALA A 187 15.12 -0.96 -4.54
C ALA A 187 14.00 0.11 -4.56
N ALA A 188 12.83 -0.17 -5.15
CA ALA A 188 11.81 0.87 -5.39
C ALA A 188 11.32 1.56 -4.12
N ILE A 189 11.25 0.86 -2.99
CA ILE A 189 10.80 1.45 -1.72
C ILE A 189 11.91 2.26 -1.05
N GLU A 190 13.15 1.82 -1.12
CA GLU A 190 14.27 2.62 -0.60
C GLU A 190 14.39 3.92 -1.39
N ASP A 191 14.17 3.89 -2.70
CA ASP A 191 14.15 5.09 -3.54
C ASP A 191 12.96 5.99 -3.19
N ARG A 192 11.76 5.44 -2.96
CA ARG A 192 10.58 6.19 -2.52
C ARG A 192 10.79 6.87 -1.16
N LYS A 193 11.47 6.21 -0.24
CA LYS A 193 11.85 6.81 1.06
C LYS A 193 12.81 7.97 0.90
N ARG A 194 13.80 7.84 0.00
CA ARG A 194 14.75 8.91 -0.33
C ARG A 194 14.06 10.08 -1.02
N GLU A 195 13.06 9.84 -1.82
CA GLU A 195 12.24 10.85 -2.48
C GLU A 195 11.20 11.51 -1.55
N GLY A 196 11.03 11.01 -0.31
CA GLY A 196 10.11 11.58 0.68
C GLY A 196 8.64 11.13 0.53
N TYR A 197 8.37 10.11 -0.28
CA TYR A 197 7.01 9.63 -0.49
C TYR A 197 6.43 8.83 0.69
N PHE A 198 7.31 8.11 1.44
CA PHE A 198 6.93 7.36 2.65
C PHE A 198 7.60 7.94 3.87
#